data_8e5bd47c3c82e955690b61a00ba3b106
#
_entry.id   8e5bd47c3c82e955690b61a00ba3b106
#
_cell.length_a   1.000
_cell.length_b   1.000
_cell.length_c   1.000
_cell.angle_alpha   90.00
_cell.angle_beta   90.00
_cell.angle_gamma   90.00
#
_symmetry.space_group_name_H-M   'P 1'
#
loop_
_entity.id
_entity.type
_entity.pdbx_description
1 polymer ?
#
loop_
_entity_poly.entity_id
_entity_poly.type
_entity_poly.pdbx_seq_one_letter_code
_entity_poly.pdbx_strand_id
1 'polypeptide(L)'
;MTEYTLKENVEAGRFELHINGELVSFANFSERDGVVTIPHVETKPERRGQGNAGTLMDLVLDRLRDTEREVVALCPFAAGHLRKRS
;
A
#
# COMPACT_ATOMS: atom_id res chain seq x y z
N MET A 1 14.38 8.46 -15.46
CA MET A 1 14.52 7.94 -14.10
C MET A 1 13.14 7.71 -13.48
N THR A 2 12.94 6.57 -12.81
CA THR A 2 11.65 6.25 -12.22
C THR A 2 11.58 6.80 -10.79
N GLU A 3 10.56 7.61 -10.52
CA GLU A 3 10.34 8.16 -9.19
C GLU A 3 9.09 7.56 -8.58
N TYR A 4 9.26 6.83 -7.48
CA TYR A 4 8.16 6.24 -6.74
C TYR A 4 7.83 7.13 -5.55
N THR A 5 6.55 7.47 -5.40
CA THR A 5 6.09 8.28 -4.28
C THR A 5 4.92 7.57 -3.60
N LEU A 6 5.01 7.42 -2.28
CA LEU A 6 3.89 6.91 -1.48
C LEU A 6 3.16 8.09 -0.87
N LYS A 7 1.85 8.14 -1.10
CA LYS A 7 0.99 9.16 -0.52
C LYS A 7 -0.03 8.53 0.41
N GLU A 8 -0.12 9.02 1.63
CA GLU A 8 -1.16 8.59 2.56
C GLU A 8 -2.33 9.55 2.43
N ASN A 9 -3.34 9.15 1.64
CA ASN A 9 -4.50 9.98 1.36
C ASN A 9 -5.60 9.67 2.37
N VAL A 10 -5.59 10.37 3.49
CA VAL A 10 -6.51 10.14 4.60
C VAL A 10 -7.96 10.41 4.19
N GLU A 11 -8.20 11.45 3.40
CA GLU A 11 -9.55 11.79 2.96
C GLU A 11 -10.17 10.69 2.11
N ALA A 12 -9.38 10.08 1.22
CA ALA A 12 -9.85 8.99 0.39
C ALA A 12 -9.77 7.64 1.09
N GLY A 13 -9.12 7.59 2.25
CA GLY A 13 -8.96 6.34 3.01
C GLY A 13 -8.09 5.33 2.29
N ARG A 14 -6.95 5.79 1.73
CA ARG A 14 -6.08 4.88 0.99
C ARG A 14 -4.64 5.38 0.94
N PHE A 15 -3.71 4.42 0.85
CA PHE A 15 -2.32 4.69 0.47
C PHE A 15 -2.25 4.62 -1.05
N GLU A 16 -1.51 5.54 -1.65
CA GLU A 16 -1.39 5.63 -3.11
C GLU A 16 0.06 5.53 -3.53
N LEU A 17 0.33 4.70 -4.54
CA LEU A 17 1.63 4.66 -5.19
C LEU A 17 1.55 5.50 -6.45
N HIS A 18 2.38 6.51 -6.52
CA HIS A 18 2.52 7.34 -7.72
C HIS A 18 3.87 7.07 -8.34
N ILE A 19 3.91 6.89 -9.65
CA ILE A 19 5.14 6.74 -10.41
C ILE A 19 5.24 7.92 -11.36
N ASN A 20 6.28 8.73 -11.16
CA ASN A 20 6.49 9.94 -11.97
C ASN A 20 5.23 10.81 -12.00
N GLY A 21 4.56 10.92 -10.84
CA GLY A 21 3.37 11.75 -10.69
C GLY A 21 2.05 11.10 -11.09
N GLU A 22 2.07 9.89 -11.59
CA GLU A 22 0.87 9.18 -12.02
C GLU A 22 0.44 8.16 -10.96
N LEU A 23 -0.84 8.19 -10.57
CA LEU A 23 -1.39 7.19 -9.66
C LEU A 23 -1.46 5.84 -10.37
N VAL A 24 -0.77 4.82 -9.86
CA VAL A 24 -0.74 3.50 -10.50
C VAL A 24 -1.34 2.41 -9.64
N SER A 25 -1.29 2.53 -8.32
CA SER A 25 -1.82 1.50 -7.43
C SER A 25 -2.23 2.13 -6.11
N PHE A 26 -3.19 1.51 -5.41
CA PHE A 26 -3.60 2.01 -4.10
C PHE A 26 -4.06 0.88 -3.20
N ALA A 27 -4.00 1.13 -1.89
CA ALA A 27 -4.46 0.21 -0.86
C ALA A 27 -5.45 0.96 0.03
N ASN A 28 -6.69 0.51 0.07
CA ASN A 28 -7.66 1.07 0.99
C ASN A 28 -7.24 0.75 2.42
N PHE A 29 -7.50 1.64 3.34
CA PHE A 29 -7.19 1.38 4.74
C PHE A 29 -8.14 2.13 5.68
N SER A 30 -8.21 1.62 6.90
CA SER A 30 -8.79 2.33 8.03
C SER A 30 -7.80 2.20 9.18
N GLU A 31 -7.79 3.20 10.05
CA GLU A 31 -6.86 3.20 11.18
C GLU A 31 -7.62 3.45 12.47
N ARG A 32 -7.29 2.66 13.50
CA ARG A 32 -7.87 2.81 14.82
C ARG A 32 -6.84 2.38 15.87
N ASP A 33 -6.58 3.26 16.82
CA ASP A 33 -5.67 2.97 17.94
C ASP A 33 -4.30 2.46 17.48
N GLY A 34 -3.78 3.05 16.40
CA GLY A 34 -2.46 2.68 15.87
C GLY A 34 -2.46 1.40 15.05
N VAL A 35 -3.63 0.83 14.75
CA VAL A 35 -3.74 -0.38 13.93
C VAL A 35 -4.34 0.00 12.59
N VAL A 36 -3.60 -0.28 11.51
CA VAL A 36 -4.03 0.00 10.13
C VAL A 36 -4.54 -1.30 9.52
N THR A 37 -5.80 -1.29 9.09
CA THR A 37 -6.44 -2.43 8.44
C THR A 37 -6.52 -2.17 6.94
N ILE A 38 -6.04 -3.13 6.14
CA ILE A 38 -6.01 -3.02 4.68
C ILE A 38 -6.93 -4.09 4.08
N PRO A 39 -8.18 -3.72 3.71
CA PRO A 39 -9.11 -4.70 3.15
C PRO A 39 -8.94 -4.94 1.66
N HIS A 40 -8.29 -4.01 0.93
CA HIS A 40 -8.25 -4.09 -0.52
C HIS A 40 -7.05 -3.38 -1.09
N VAL A 41 -6.42 -4.01 -2.10
CA VAL A 41 -5.32 -3.43 -2.87
C VAL A 41 -5.70 -3.52 -4.34
N GLU A 42 -5.50 -2.43 -5.08
CA GLU A 42 -5.84 -2.39 -6.49
C GLU A 42 -4.77 -1.70 -7.31
N THR A 43 -4.53 -2.18 -8.52
CA THR A 43 -3.60 -1.60 -9.48
C THR A 43 -4.37 -1.25 -10.74
N LYS A 44 -4.10 -0.11 -11.34
CA LYS A 44 -4.75 0.26 -12.61
C LYS A 44 -4.53 -0.82 -13.65
N PRO A 45 -5.56 -1.18 -14.46
CA PRO A 45 -5.46 -2.28 -15.42
C PRO A 45 -4.25 -2.17 -16.35
N GLU A 46 -3.94 -0.98 -16.86
CA GLU A 46 -2.82 -0.77 -17.77
C GLU A 46 -1.46 -0.87 -17.10
N ARG A 47 -1.45 -0.98 -15.77
CA ARG A 47 -0.20 -1.09 -14.98
C ARG A 47 -0.06 -2.43 -14.26
N ARG A 48 -0.93 -3.39 -14.57
CA ARG A 48 -0.85 -4.71 -13.96
C ARG A 48 0.32 -5.51 -14.53
N GLY A 49 0.79 -6.47 -13.75
CA GLY A 49 1.88 -7.34 -14.17
C GLY A 49 3.27 -6.71 -14.08
N GLN A 50 3.39 -5.54 -13.48
CA GLN A 50 4.66 -4.83 -13.34
C GLN A 50 5.21 -4.84 -11.92
N GLY A 51 4.55 -5.54 -11.00
CA GLY A 51 4.98 -5.59 -9.59
C GLY A 51 4.63 -4.35 -8.79
N ASN A 52 3.76 -3.48 -9.30
CA ASN A 52 3.44 -2.22 -8.63
C ASN A 52 2.71 -2.42 -7.30
N ALA A 53 1.83 -3.42 -7.22
CA ALA A 53 1.13 -3.70 -5.97
C ALA A 53 2.12 -4.14 -4.87
N GLY A 54 3.12 -4.93 -5.23
CA GLY A 54 4.17 -5.34 -4.29
C GLY A 54 5.00 -4.14 -3.83
N THR A 55 5.37 -3.26 -4.77
CA THR A 55 6.10 -2.04 -4.44
C THR A 55 5.28 -1.16 -3.50
N LEU A 56 3.98 -1.01 -3.78
CA LEU A 56 3.07 -0.26 -2.92
C LEU A 56 3.10 -0.83 -1.50
N MET A 57 2.94 -2.16 -1.36
CA MET A 57 2.90 -2.78 -0.04
C MET A 57 4.23 -2.65 0.69
N ASP A 58 5.35 -2.76 -0.01
CA ASP A 58 6.67 -2.56 0.62
C ASP A 58 6.77 -1.16 1.22
N LEU A 59 6.36 -0.15 0.46
CA LEU A 59 6.42 1.23 0.92
C LEU A 59 5.45 1.48 2.08
N VAL A 60 4.24 0.89 2.01
CA VAL A 60 3.26 1.00 3.08
C VAL A 60 3.80 0.39 4.37
N LEU A 61 4.34 -0.84 4.28
CA LEU A 61 4.84 -1.53 5.46
C LEU A 61 6.02 -0.79 6.08
N ASP A 62 6.91 -0.23 5.26
CA ASP A 62 8.02 0.56 5.76
C ASP A 62 7.51 1.83 6.48
N ARG A 63 6.50 2.49 5.89
CA ARG A 63 5.90 3.68 6.51
C ARG A 63 5.26 3.35 7.85
N LEU A 64 4.51 2.22 7.93
CA LEU A 64 3.86 1.83 9.16
C LEU A 64 4.87 1.48 10.24
N ARG A 65 5.95 0.79 9.88
CA ARG A 65 7.02 0.50 10.82
C ARG A 65 7.67 1.78 11.34
N ASP A 66 7.98 2.71 10.44
CA ASP A 66 8.65 3.97 10.82
C ASP A 66 7.78 4.84 11.72
N THR A 67 6.46 4.73 11.62
CA THR A 67 5.51 5.48 12.43
C THR A 67 4.94 4.64 13.57
N GLU A 68 5.52 3.46 13.82
CA GLU A 68 5.14 2.58 14.93
C GLU A 68 3.67 2.20 14.92
N ARG A 69 3.12 1.94 13.73
CA ARG A 69 1.74 1.47 13.56
C ARG A 69 1.75 -0.02 13.19
N GLU A 70 0.72 -0.72 13.66
CA GLU A 70 0.54 -2.13 13.33
C GLU A 70 -0.32 -2.26 12.08
N VAL A 71 -0.23 -3.42 11.40
CA VAL A 71 -0.98 -3.68 10.19
C VAL A 71 -1.77 -4.98 10.31
N VAL A 72 -3.03 -4.93 9.84
CA VAL A 72 -3.87 -6.11 9.67
C VAL A 72 -4.28 -6.15 8.20
N ALA A 73 -3.85 -7.19 7.49
CA ALA A 73 -4.13 -7.34 6.07
C ALA A 73 -5.28 -8.31 5.87
N LEU A 74 -6.43 -7.82 5.40
CA LEU A 74 -7.60 -8.64 5.11
C LEU A 74 -7.63 -9.07 3.64
N CYS A 75 -6.98 -8.30 2.77
CA CYS A 75 -6.85 -8.63 1.35
C CYS A 75 -5.86 -9.80 1.21
N PRO A 76 -6.21 -10.88 0.47
CA PRO A 76 -5.29 -12.00 0.29
C PRO A 76 -3.93 -11.62 -0.27
N PHE A 77 -3.89 -10.67 -1.21
CA PHE A 77 -2.63 -10.20 -1.75
C PHE A 77 -1.76 -9.55 -0.67
N ALA A 78 -2.34 -8.62 0.09
CA ALA A 78 -1.62 -7.90 1.14
C ALA A 78 -1.15 -8.87 2.22
N ALA A 79 -2.01 -9.81 2.62
CA ALA A 79 -1.67 -10.81 3.63
C ALA A 79 -0.52 -11.70 3.16
N GLY A 80 -0.57 -12.13 1.89
CA GLY A 80 0.50 -12.94 1.31
C GLY A 80 1.82 -12.19 1.23
N HIS A 81 1.77 -10.92 0.85
CA HIS A 81 2.97 -10.10 0.76
C HIS A 81 3.59 -9.89 2.15
N LEU A 82 2.74 -9.66 3.15
CA LEU A 82 3.19 -9.49 4.52
C LEU A 82 3.93 -10.75 5.02
N ARG A 83 3.40 -11.94 4.72
CA ARG A 83 4.04 -13.21 5.09
C ARG A 83 5.41 -13.36 4.43
N LYS A 84 5.55 -12.92 3.18
CA LYS A 84 6.83 -13.00 2.47
C LYS A 84 7.91 -12.15 3.11
N ARG A 85 7.51 -11.02 3.72
CA ARG A 85 8.46 -10.10 4.33
C ARG A 85 8.86 -10.47 5.75
N SER A 86 8.07 -11.29 6.41
CA SER A 86 8.33 -11.64 7.81
C SER A 86 9.29 -12.81 7.97
#